data_c21201aa9f7173f878f97fc46f27cb62
#
_entry.id   c21201aa9f7173f878f97fc46f27cb62
#
_cell.length_a   1.000
_cell.length_b   1.000
_cell.length_c   1.000
_cell.angle_alpha   90.00
_cell.angle_beta   90.00
_cell.angle_gamma   90.00
#
_symmetry.space_group_name_H-M   'P 1'
#
loop_
_entity.id
_entity.type
_entity.pdbx_description
1 polymer ?
#
loop_
_entity_poly.entity_id
_entity_poly.type
_entity_poly.pdbx_seq_one_letter_code
_entity_poly.pdbx_strand_id
1 'polypeptide(L)'
;MLDFVNDYSEGAHEKILQRLLETNMEKLSGYGTDQYCESAKQKIREVCECPEADIYFLVGGTQTNATVIDALLEQYEGVVSADTGHISTHEAGAIEASAHKVLAIPHKNGKVTAKAVKQYFADFYADGNHEHMVFPGMVYISHPTEYGTLYSKKELEELSIVCHEYDAPLYLDGARLGYGLVSEENDVTLADIASLCDAFYIGGTKVGALCGEAVVFPKNNAPKHFMTTVKQHGALIAKGRVLGVQFDTLFTDNLYFEISKNAIKTADTLKQALKEKGYTFYIDSPTNQIFLVLEDERLKELEQKVAVSFWEKADDNHTIIRLATSWATKEEEIKALIEIL
;
A
#
# COMPACT_ATOMS: atom_id res chain seq x y z
N MET A 1 -14.99 -21.72 -10.40
CA MET A 1 -13.55 -21.61 -10.07
C MET A 1 -13.45 -20.60 -8.95
N LEU A 2 -12.79 -20.96 -7.83
CA LEU A 2 -12.49 -20.01 -6.78
C LEU A 2 -11.40 -19.05 -7.25
N ASP A 3 -11.41 -17.79 -6.79
CA ASP A 3 -10.42 -16.78 -7.18
C ASP A 3 -9.77 -16.18 -5.93
N PHE A 4 -8.46 -16.39 -5.80
CA PHE A 4 -7.60 -15.85 -4.74
C PHE A 4 -6.35 -15.18 -5.31
N VAL A 5 -6.40 -14.74 -6.57
CA VAL A 5 -5.28 -14.11 -7.28
C VAL A 5 -4.87 -12.80 -6.62
N ASN A 6 -5.85 -11.97 -6.24
CA ASN A 6 -5.61 -10.63 -5.70
C ASN A 6 -6.73 -10.19 -4.75
N ASP A 7 -6.56 -9.02 -4.14
CA ASP A 7 -7.48 -8.41 -3.18
C ASP A 7 -8.22 -7.17 -3.71
N TYR A 8 -8.38 -7.08 -5.04
CA TYR A 8 -9.04 -5.96 -5.72
C TYR A 8 -9.93 -6.40 -6.91
N SER A 9 -10.41 -7.64 -6.90
CA SER A 9 -11.28 -8.17 -7.97
C SER A 9 -12.74 -7.73 -7.81
N GLU A 10 -13.20 -7.48 -6.58
CA GLU A 10 -14.56 -7.07 -6.30
C GLU A 10 -14.74 -5.56 -6.55
N GLY A 11 -16.02 -5.13 -6.63
CA GLY A 11 -16.39 -3.72 -6.73
C GLY A 11 -16.22 -2.99 -5.40
N ALA A 12 -17.06 -1.99 -5.13
CA ALA A 12 -17.03 -1.29 -3.85
C ALA A 12 -17.97 -1.92 -2.83
N HIS A 13 -17.70 -1.64 -1.55
CA HIS A 13 -18.61 -1.93 -0.46
C HIS A 13 -19.98 -1.28 -0.69
N GLU A 14 -21.08 -2.00 -0.36
CA GLU A 14 -22.45 -1.57 -0.65
C GLU A 14 -22.81 -0.17 -0.13
N LYS A 15 -22.32 0.21 1.06
CA LYS A 15 -22.52 1.55 1.63
C LYS A 15 -21.94 2.65 0.74
N ILE A 16 -20.81 2.38 0.07
CA ILE A 16 -20.21 3.33 -0.87
C ILE A 16 -21.09 3.48 -2.11
N LEU A 17 -21.54 2.36 -2.69
CA LEU A 17 -22.42 2.39 -3.86
C LEU A 17 -23.73 3.11 -3.55
N GLN A 18 -24.32 2.84 -2.39
CA GLN A 18 -25.52 3.52 -1.91
C GLN A 18 -25.30 5.03 -1.77
N ARG A 19 -24.18 5.43 -1.15
CA ARG A 19 -23.85 6.85 -0.95
C ARG A 19 -23.58 7.58 -2.26
N LEU A 20 -22.91 6.93 -3.21
CA LEU A 20 -22.72 7.46 -4.56
C LEU A 20 -24.07 7.69 -5.27
N LEU A 21 -25.01 6.74 -5.13
CA LEU A 21 -26.35 6.84 -5.72
C LEU A 21 -27.14 7.97 -5.09
N GLU A 22 -27.19 8.07 -3.77
CA GLU A 22 -27.91 9.12 -3.03
C GLU A 22 -27.45 10.52 -3.42
N THR A 23 -26.15 10.71 -3.57
CA THR A 23 -25.54 12.01 -3.85
C THR A 23 -25.44 12.34 -5.34
N ASN A 24 -25.77 11.39 -6.25
CA ASN A 24 -25.48 11.47 -7.68
C ASN A 24 -25.96 12.75 -8.38
N MET A 25 -27.14 13.25 -8.02
CA MET A 25 -27.74 14.41 -8.68
C MET A 25 -27.39 15.76 -8.02
N GLU A 26 -26.58 15.76 -6.97
CA GLU A 26 -26.13 16.99 -6.32
C GLU A 26 -25.16 17.76 -7.23
N LYS A 27 -25.33 19.07 -7.33
CA LYS A 27 -24.40 19.97 -8.01
C LYS A 27 -23.33 20.42 -7.01
N LEU A 28 -22.12 19.94 -7.19
CA LEU A 28 -21.00 20.18 -6.29
C LEU A 28 -19.82 20.83 -7.04
N SER A 29 -18.93 21.50 -6.28
CA SER A 29 -17.66 21.97 -6.80
C SER A 29 -16.81 20.79 -7.32
N GLY A 30 -15.98 21.05 -8.32
CA GLY A 30 -15.13 20.04 -8.92
C GLY A 30 -13.75 19.90 -8.26
N TYR A 31 -12.98 18.97 -8.77
CA TYR A 31 -11.55 18.83 -8.47
C TYR A 31 -11.21 18.61 -6.99
N GLY A 32 -12.11 17.94 -6.25
CA GLY A 32 -11.85 17.57 -4.84
C GLY A 32 -12.03 18.71 -3.84
N THR A 33 -12.77 19.78 -4.21
CA THR A 33 -13.08 20.91 -3.32
C THR A 33 -14.53 20.90 -2.84
N ASP A 34 -15.22 19.77 -3.00
CA ASP A 34 -16.59 19.58 -2.57
C ASP A 34 -16.69 19.17 -1.09
N GLN A 35 -17.90 19.25 -0.55
CA GLN A 35 -18.17 18.97 0.86
C GLN A 35 -17.84 17.53 1.30
N TYR A 36 -17.93 16.55 0.40
CA TYR A 36 -17.61 15.15 0.72
C TYR A 36 -16.11 14.93 0.80
N CYS A 37 -15.35 15.55 -0.11
CA CYS A 37 -13.91 15.58 -0.01
C CYS A 37 -13.43 16.24 1.28
N GLU A 38 -14.01 17.40 1.66
CA GLU A 38 -13.61 18.07 2.90
C GLU A 38 -14.02 17.27 4.15
N SER A 39 -15.22 16.65 4.16
CA SER A 39 -15.64 15.76 5.25
C SER A 39 -14.69 14.56 5.39
N ALA A 40 -14.33 13.90 4.27
CA ALA A 40 -13.39 12.80 4.28
C ALA A 40 -12.01 13.20 4.81
N LYS A 41 -11.48 14.35 4.37
CA LYS A 41 -10.21 14.90 4.87
C LYS A 41 -10.26 15.15 6.38
N GLN A 42 -11.35 15.73 6.88
CA GLN A 42 -11.51 15.99 8.31
C GLN A 42 -11.49 14.68 9.13
N LYS A 43 -12.24 13.66 8.70
CA LYS A 43 -12.24 12.35 9.36
C LYS A 43 -10.86 11.68 9.35
N ILE A 44 -10.13 11.79 8.23
CA ILE A 44 -8.76 11.26 8.14
C ILE A 44 -7.83 12.02 9.09
N ARG A 45 -7.92 13.38 9.17
CA ARG A 45 -7.13 14.16 10.15
C ARG A 45 -7.40 13.73 11.59
N GLU A 46 -8.65 13.43 11.92
CA GLU A 46 -9.05 12.98 13.25
C GLU A 46 -8.44 11.62 13.61
N VAL A 47 -8.54 10.62 12.73
CA VAL A 47 -8.00 9.28 13.02
C VAL A 47 -6.46 9.22 12.94
N CYS A 48 -5.84 10.14 12.21
CA CYS A 48 -4.38 10.27 12.14
C CYS A 48 -3.82 11.21 13.23
N GLU A 49 -4.67 11.86 14.03
CA GLU A 49 -4.28 12.86 15.04
C GLU A 49 -3.38 13.99 14.47
N CYS A 50 -3.59 14.35 13.19
CA CYS A 50 -2.82 15.36 12.47
C CYS A 50 -3.72 16.48 11.91
N PRO A 51 -4.22 17.41 12.75
CA PRO A 51 -5.21 18.42 12.37
C PRO A 51 -4.76 19.36 11.25
N GLU A 52 -3.46 19.56 11.10
CA GLU A 52 -2.86 20.44 10.08
C GLU A 52 -2.49 19.72 8.78
N ALA A 53 -2.81 18.43 8.65
CA ALA A 53 -2.41 17.66 7.47
C ALA A 53 -3.05 18.16 6.18
N ASP A 54 -2.23 18.23 5.13
CA ASP A 54 -2.71 18.37 3.76
C ASP A 54 -3.10 17.00 3.21
N ILE A 55 -4.33 16.87 2.70
CA ILE A 55 -4.85 15.59 2.21
C ILE A 55 -5.37 15.74 0.78
N TYR A 56 -4.98 14.80 -0.09
CA TYR A 56 -5.37 14.76 -1.50
C TYR A 56 -5.85 13.35 -1.87
N PHE A 57 -6.88 13.28 -2.73
CA PHE A 57 -7.38 12.00 -3.23
C PHE A 57 -6.93 11.79 -4.68
N LEU A 58 -6.23 10.68 -4.92
CA LEU A 58 -5.75 10.25 -6.23
C LEU A 58 -6.46 8.94 -6.62
N VAL A 59 -6.30 8.46 -7.86
CA VAL A 59 -7.18 7.43 -8.44
C VAL A 59 -6.68 6.02 -8.18
N GLY A 60 -5.38 5.81 -8.06
CA GLY A 60 -4.79 4.48 -7.86
C GLY A 60 -3.33 4.53 -7.42
N GLY A 61 -2.83 3.42 -6.87
CA GLY A 61 -1.52 3.34 -6.20
C GLY A 61 -0.34 3.77 -7.07
N THR A 62 -0.18 3.20 -8.26
CA THR A 62 0.91 3.56 -9.19
C THR A 62 0.92 5.05 -9.55
N GLN A 63 -0.26 5.62 -9.85
CA GLN A 63 -0.37 7.06 -10.12
C GLN A 63 -0.02 7.88 -8.86
N THR A 64 -0.42 7.41 -7.69
CA THR A 64 -0.12 8.05 -6.41
C THR A 64 1.38 8.05 -6.16
N ASN A 65 2.05 6.90 -6.29
CA ASN A 65 3.49 6.78 -6.11
C ASN A 65 4.26 7.70 -7.08
N ALA A 66 3.94 7.64 -8.37
CA ALA A 66 4.57 8.50 -9.37
C ALA A 66 4.38 10.00 -9.05
N THR A 67 3.17 10.40 -8.66
CA THR A 67 2.86 11.81 -8.37
C THR A 67 3.55 12.32 -7.10
N VAL A 68 3.55 11.52 -6.02
CA VAL A 68 4.16 11.92 -4.74
C VAL A 68 5.68 11.96 -4.85
N ILE A 69 6.28 10.95 -5.49
CA ILE A 69 7.73 10.88 -5.68
C ILE A 69 8.22 12.02 -6.56
N ASP A 70 7.56 12.28 -7.70
CA ASP A 70 7.90 13.40 -8.60
C ASP A 70 7.75 14.77 -7.90
N ALA A 71 6.79 14.90 -6.99
CA ALA A 71 6.58 16.16 -6.27
C ALA A 71 7.58 16.41 -5.14
N LEU A 72 8.16 15.35 -4.56
CA LEU A 72 9.07 15.43 -3.41
C LEU A 72 10.55 15.44 -3.83
N LEU A 73 10.89 14.98 -5.03
CA LEU A 73 12.26 14.86 -5.50
C LEU A 73 12.66 16.00 -6.45
N GLU A 74 13.92 16.41 -6.38
CA GLU A 74 14.55 17.21 -7.41
C GLU A 74 14.94 16.33 -8.62
N GLN A 75 15.05 16.91 -9.80
CA GLN A 75 15.32 16.16 -11.05
C GLN A 75 16.55 15.25 -11.03
N TYR A 76 17.54 15.57 -10.20
CA TYR A 76 18.77 14.80 -10.06
C TYR A 76 18.68 13.73 -8.97
N GLU A 77 17.54 13.61 -8.30
CA GLU A 77 17.33 12.69 -7.19
C GLU A 77 16.58 11.43 -7.60
N GLY A 78 16.79 10.38 -6.81
CA GLY A 78 16.11 9.10 -6.89
C GLY A 78 15.57 8.67 -5.54
N VAL A 79 14.69 7.67 -5.57
CA VAL A 79 14.02 7.11 -4.41
C VAL A 79 14.65 5.79 -3.98
N VAL A 80 15.11 5.72 -2.73
CA VAL A 80 15.64 4.48 -2.12
C VAL A 80 14.45 3.58 -1.75
N SER A 81 14.48 2.32 -2.20
CA SER A 81 13.42 1.33 -1.95
C SER A 81 14.00 -0.06 -1.80
N ALA A 82 13.25 -0.98 -1.21
CA ALA A 82 13.54 -2.40 -1.31
C ALA A 82 13.59 -2.83 -2.79
N ASP A 83 14.49 -3.74 -3.13
CA ASP A 83 14.56 -4.34 -4.49
C ASP A 83 13.28 -5.12 -4.84
N THR A 84 12.46 -5.50 -3.86
CA THR A 84 11.12 -6.07 -3.99
C THR A 84 10.00 -5.05 -3.81
N GLY A 85 10.31 -3.77 -3.56
CA GLY A 85 9.31 -2.71 -3.41
C GLY A 85 8.44 -2.57 -4.65
N HIS A 86 7.17 -2.19 -4.47
CA HIS A 86 6.19 -2.14 -5.55
C HIS A 86 6.67 -1.25 -6.71
N ILE A 87 7.26 -0.10 -6.40
CA ILE A 87 7.84 0.82 -7.39
C ILE A 87 9.05 0.23 -8.14
N SER A 88 9.75 -0.75 -7.54
CA SER A 88 10.89 -1.42 -8.18
C SER A 88 10.45 -2.51 -9.17
N THR A 89 9.30 -3.18 -8.92
CA THR A 89 8.96 -4.45 -9.58
C THR A 89 7.63 -4.44 -10.32
N HIS A 90 6.62 -3.69 -9.87
CA HIS A 90 5.24 -3.84 -10.33
C HIS A 90 4.57 -2.57 -10.88
N GLU A 91 5.34 -1.51 -11.18
CA GLU A 91 4.80 -0.25 -11.70
C GLU A 91 5.28 0.09 -13.11
N ALA A 92 5.79 -0.90 -13.86
CA ALA A 92 6.19 -0.75 -15.26
C ALA A 92 7.14 0.43 -15.53
N GLY A 93 8.00 0.79 -14.55
CA GLY A 93 8.91 1.93 -14.68
C GLY A 93 8.21 3.30 -14.56
N ALA A 94 7.11 3.39 -13.81
CA ALA A 94 6.37 4.66 -13.68
C ALA A 94 7.21 5.77 -13.02
N ILE A 95 8.12 5.40 -12.11
CA ILE A 95 9.01 6.35 -11.45
C ILE A 95 10.06 6.86 -12.45
N GLU A 96 10.64 5.97 -13.25
CA GLU A 96 11.58 6.33 -14.31
C GLU A 96 10.91 7.17 -15.41
N ALA A 97 9.64 6.90 -15.70
CA ALA A 97 8.84 7.72 -16.63
C ALA A 97 8.58 9.14 -16.10
N SER A 98 8.63 9.34 -14.78
CA SER A 98 8.59 10.65 -14.11
C SER A 98 9.99 11.29 -13.98
N ALA A 99 11.00 10.75 -14.70
CA ALA A 99 12.39 11.21 -14.71
C ALA A 99 13.19 10.98 -13.42
N HIS A 100 12.71 10.12 -12.52
CA HIS A 100 13.44 9.73 -11.31
C HIS A 100 13.91 8.28 -11.39
N LYS A 101 14.94 7.95 -10.64
CA LYS A 101 15.49 6.59 -10.58
C LYS A 101 15.05 5.90 -9.30
N VAL A 102 14.62 4.64 -9.40
CA VAL A 102 14.51 3.78 -8.23
C VAL A 102 15.90 3.26 -7.85
N LEU A 103 16.33 3.58 -6.64
CA LEU A 103 17.60 3.18 -6.05
C LEU A 103 17.35 1.95 -5.16
N ALA A 104 17.28 0.79 -5.80
CA ALA A 104 16.93 -0.47 -5.15
C ALA A 104 18.06 -0.95 -4.23
N ILE A 105 17.72 -1.28 -2.98
CA ILE A 105 18.64 -1.89 -2.00
C ILE A 105 18.11 -3.24 -1.51
N PRO A 106 18.99 -4.17 -1.07
CA PRO A 106 18.56 -5.47 -0.60
C PRO A 106 17.56 -5.39 0.55
N HIS A 107 16.54 -6.23 0.50
CA HIS A 107 15.51 -6.35 1.50
C HIS A 107 15.75 -7.49 2.50
N LYS A 108 15.04 -7.47 3.63
CA LYS A 108 14.84 -8.61 4.50
C LYS A 108 13.34 -8.82 4.72
N ASN A 109 12.79 -9.89 4.18
CA ASN A 109 11.35 -10.17 4.21
C ASN A 109 10.50 -9.01 3.67
N GLY A 110 10.91 -8.40 2.56
CA GLY A 110 10.25 -7.25 1.95
C GLY A 110 10.55 -5.89 2.60
N LYS A 111 11.26 -5.85 3.73
CA LYS A 111 11.58 -4.61 4.45
C LYS A 111 13.00 -4.13 4.17
N VAL A 112 13.18 -2.82 4.02
CA VAL A 112 14.49 -2.18 4.19
C VAL A 112 14.72 -1.89 5.67
N THR A 113 15.96 -2.03 6.14
CA THR A 113 16.30 -1.70 7.54
C THR A 113 16.92 -0.31 7.63
N ALA A 114 16.71 0.39 8.74
CA ALA A 114 17.37 1.67 9.01
C ALA A 114 18.90 1.58 8.84
N LYS A 115 19.50 0.46 9.27
CA LYS A 115 20.94 0.20 9.07
C LYS A 115 21.33 0.15 7.59
N ALA A 116 20.54 -0.54 6.74
CA ALA A 116 20.84 -0.65 5.31
C ALA A 116 20.68 0.70 4.60
N VAL A 117 19.61 1.44 4.94
CA VAL A 117 19.37 2.79 4.45
C VAL A 117 20.52 3.72 4.85
N LYS A 118 20.89 3.76 6.14
CA LYS A 118 22.01 4.57 6.62
C LYS A 118 23.33 4.23 5.92
N GLN A 119 23.61 2.94 5.72
CA GLN A 119 24.82 2.51 5.02
C GLN A 119 24.82 2.99 3.56
N TYR A 120 23.67 2.88 2.87
CA TYR A 120 23.54 3.34 1.49
C TYR A 120 23.85 4.83 1.34
N PHE A 121 23.28 5.69 2.20
CA PHE A 121 23.58 7.13 2.21
C PHE A 121 25.03 7.41 2.57
N ALA A 122 25.57 6.73 3.59
CA ALA A 122 26.96 6.91 4.00
C ALA A 122 27.96 6.54 2.89
N ASP A 123 27.72 5.42 2.19
CA ASP A 123 28.55 4.98 1.06
C ASP A 123 28.46 5.98 -0.11
N PHE A 124 27.26 6.47 -0.41
CA PHE A 124 27.06 7.49 -1.44
C PHE A 124 27.88 8.76 -1.15
N TYR A 125 27.77 9.33 0.04
CA TYR A 125 28.48 10.57 0.40
C TYR A 125 29.99 10.37 0.63
N ALA A 126 30.44 9.14 0.89
CA ALA A 126 31.86 8.81 1.00
C ALA A 126 32.55 8.71 -0.38
N ASP A 127 31.79 8.50 -1.45
CA ASP A 127 32.36 8.44 -2.83
C ASP A 127 32.75 9.86 -3.29
N GLY A 128 34.01 10.05 -3.60
CA GLY A 128 34.53 11.32 -4.09
C GLY A 128 33.94 11.77 -5.45
N ASN A 129 33.21 10.87 -6.13
CA ASN A 129 32.54 11.14 -7.40
C ASN A 129 31.02 11.19 -7.28
N HIS A 130 30.45 11.27 -6.07
CA HIS A 130 28.99 11.26 -5.86
C HIS A 130 28.26 12.36 -6.66
N GLU A 131 28.90 13.49 -6.96
CA GLU A 131 28.35 14.55 -7.83
C GLU A 131 28.05 14.08 -9.27
N HIS A 132 28.54 12.92 -9.69
CA HIS A 132 28.23 12.29 -10.97
C HIS A 132 27.16 11.17 -10.87
N MET A 133 26.62 10.97 -9.69
CA MET A 133 25.63 9.91 -9.41
C MET A 133 24.24 10.52 -9.21
N VAL A 134 23.21 9.66 -9.26
CA VAL A 134 21.85 10.06 -8.85
C VAL A 134 21.82 10.17 -7.34
N PHE A 135 21.45 11.33 -6.82
CA PHE A 135 21.36 11.57 -5.38
C PHE A 135 20.21 10.78 -4.76
N PRO A 136 20.40 10.12 -3.61
CA PRO A 136 19.30 9.51 -2.86
C PRO A 136 18.51 10.61 -2.14
N GLY A 137 17.34 10.99 -2.69
CA GLY A 137 16.54 12.13 -2.23
C GLY A 137 15.38 11.76 -1.31
N MET A 138 14.97 10.48 -1.24
CA MET A 138 13.92 10.02 -0.33
C MET A 138 14.00 8.50 -0.09
N VAL A 139 13.27 8.03 0.92
CA VAL A 139 13.10 6.61 1.22
C VAL A 139 11.63 6.24 1.07
N TYR A 140 11.35 5.20 0.28
CA TYR A 140 10.04 4.60 0.09
C TYR A 140 9.96 3.24 0.78
N ILE A 141 8.86 3.01 1.49
CA ILE A 141 8.51 1.71 2.06
C ILE A 141 7.05 1.38 1.81
N SER A 142 6.71 0.10 1.68
CA SER A 142 5.33 -0.39 1.67
C SER A 142 4.95 -0.93 3.04
N HIS A 143 3.74 -0.61 3.54
CA HIS A 143 3.23 -1.12 4.80
C HIS A 143 1.74 -1.46 4.71
N PRO A 144 1.37 -2.77 4.73
CA PRO A 144 2.24 -3.97 4.67
C PRO A 144 3.14 -4.03 3.44
N THR A 145 4.24 -4.75 3.54
CA THR A 145 5.14 -4.98 2.39
C THR A 145 4.49 -5.88 1.34
N GLU A 146 5.12 -6.06 0.20
CA GLU A 146 4.69 -6.96 -0.87
C GLU A 146 4.62 -8.43 -0.41
N TYR A 147 5.40 -8.79 0.62
CA TYR A 147 5.35 -10.09 1.30
C TYR A 147 4.32 -10.14 2.45
N GLY A 148 3.53 -9.09 2.64
CA GLY A 148 2.54 -8.99 3.70
C GLY A 148 3.15 -8.83 5.11
N THR A 149 4.44 -8.59 5.24
CA THR A 149 5.08 -8.32 6.52
C THR A 149 4.84 -6.90 6.99
N LEU A 150 4.96 -6.66 8.28
CA LEU A 150 4.71 -5.36 8.91
C LEU A 150 6.01 -4.77 9.45
N TYR A 151 6.18 -3.46 9.28
CA TYR A 151 7.15 -2.71 10.07
C TYR A 151 6.61 -2.53 11.48
N SER A 152 7.38 -2.86 12.50
CA SER A 152 7.06 -2.50 13.87
C SER A 152 7.23 -0.99 14.08
N LYS A 153 6.60 -0.44 15.11
CA LYS A 153 6.76 0.98 15.49
C LYS A 153 8.24 1.35 15.65
N LYS A 154 9.01 0.48 16.31
CA LYS A 154 10.45 0.67 16.48
C LYS A 154 11.20 0.73 15.16
N GLU A 155 10.89 -0.15 14.20
CA GLU A 155 11.54 -0.13 12.88
C GLU A 155 11.21 1.16 12.11
N LEU A 156 9.97 1.66 12.22
CA LEU A 156 9.58 2.95 11.64
C LEU A 156 10.27 4.13 12.32
N GLU A 157 10.39 4.13 13.65
CA GLU A 157 11.14 5.14 14.40
C GLU A 157 12.61 5.19 13.97
N GLU A 158 13.26 4.03 13.87
CA GLU A 158 14.65 3.93 13.42
C GLU A 158 14.83 4.43 11.97
N LEU A 159 13.89 4.10 11.06
CA LEU A 159 13.90 4.61 9.69
C LEU A 159 13.70 6.12 9.64
N SER A 160 12.71 6.64 10.36
CA SER A 160 12.42 8.07 10.44
C SER A 160 13.66 8.87 10.92
N ILE A 161 14.35 8.39 11.95
CA ILE A 161 15.59 9.01 12.44
C ILE A 161 16.65 9.08 11.35
N VAL A 162 16.89 7.97 10.65
CA VAL A 162 17.88 7.92 9.56
C VAL A 162 17.49 8.84 8.40
N CYS A 163 16.23 8.84 8.01
CA CYS A 163 15.73 9.71 6.94
C CYS A 163 15.94 11.19 7.29
N HIS A 164 15.61 11.60 8.51
CA HIS A 164 15.84 12.97 8.97
C HIS A 164 17.34 13.33 9.10
N GLU A 165 18.23 12.38 9.44
CA GLU A 165 19.68 12.60 9.48
C GLU A 165 20.25 13.03 8.10
N TYR A 166 19.60 12.58 7.01
CA TYR A 166 20.02 12.87 5.63
C TYR A 166 19.09 13.82 4.87
N ASP A 167 18.16 14.48 5.53
CA ASP A 167 17.12 15.34 4.93
C ASP A 167 16.32 14.66 3.81
N ALA A 168 16.15 13.33 3.89
CA ALA A 168 15.44 12.51 2.93
C ALA A 168 14.04 12.15 3.47
N PRO A 169 12.93 12.63 2.86
CA PRO A 169 11.60 12.30 3.32
C PRO A 169 11.35 10.79 3.38
N LEU A 170 10.67 10.32 4.43
CA LEU A 170 10.15 8.96 4.53
C LEU A 170 8.73 8.92 3.98
N TYR A 171 8.54 8.19 2.87
CA TYR A 171 7.25 7.98 2.22
C TYR A 171 6.76 6.55 2.40
N LEU A 172 5.53 6.39 2.92
CA LEU A 172 4.91 5.09 3.17
C LEU A 172 3.76 4.83 2.19
N ASP A 173 3.92 3.79 1.39
CA ASP A 173 2.87 3.18 0.55
C ASP A 173 1.94 2.34 1.41
N GLY A 174 0.71 2.79 1.55
CA GLY A 174 -0.34 2.16 2.34
C GLY A 174 -1.41 1.46 1.51
N ALA A 175 -1.06 0.87 0.36
CA ALA A 175 -2.03 0.22 -0.54
C ALA A 175 -2.92 -0.82 0.17
N ARG A 176 -2.39 -1.49 1.20
CA ARG A 176 -3.09 -2.47 2.05
C ARG A 176 -3.12 -2.04 3.52
N LEU A 177 -3.03 -0.74 3.77
CA LEU A 177 -2.84 -0.23 5.13
C LEU A 177 -3.94 -0.68 6.10
N GLY A 178 -5.19 -0.71 5.66
CA GLY A 178 -6.30 -1.19 6.49
C GLY A 178 -6.08 -2.61 7.01
N TYR A 179 -5.58 -3.50 6.17
CA TYR A 179 -5.28 -4.89 6.56
C TYR A 179 -4.10 -4.98 7.55
N GLY A 180 -3.06 -4.17 7.33
CA GLY A 180 -1.94 -4.07 8.27
C GLY A 180 -2.38 -3.58 9.65
N LEU A 181 -3.17 -2.51 9.70
CA LEU A 181 -3.61 -1.87 10.94
C LEU A 181 -4.49 -2.76 11.84
N VAL A 182 -5.22 -3.73 11.26
CA VAL A 182 -6.09 -4.64 12.03
C VAL A 182 -5.48 -6.01 12.27
N SER A 183 -4.25 -6.26 11.84
CA SER A 183 -3.50 -7.47 12.14
C SER A 183 -3.15 -7.54 13.63
N GLU A 184 -3.23 -8.74 14.23
CA GLU A 184 -2.87 -8.96 15.64
C GLU A 184 -1.38 -8.69 15.93
N GLU A 185 -0.52 -8.80 14.93
CA GLU A 185 0.92 -8.54 15.08
C GLU A 185 1.29 -7.06 14.89
N ASN A 186 0.31 -6.20 14.60
CA ASN A 186 0.55 -4.78 14.38
C ASN A 186 0.64 -4.02 15.71
N ASP A 187 1.68 -3.20 15.85
CA ASP A 187 1.91 -2.28 16.97
C ASP A 187 1.92 -0.80 16.56
N VAL A 188 1.43 -0.49 15.33
CA VAL A 188 1.47 0.84 14.71
C VAL A 188 0.05 1.36 14.51
N THR A 189 -0.19 2.61 14.85
CA THR A 189 -1.43 3.33 14.58
C THR A 189 -1.28 4.31 13.40
N LEU A 190 -2.40 4.82 12.86
CA LEU A 190 -2.35 5.91 11.87
C LEU A 190 -1.70 7.18 12.42
N ALA A 191 -1.88 7.47 13.71
CA ALA A 191 -1.22 8.59 14.38
C ALA A 191 0.31 8.38 14.48
N ASP A 192 0.77 7.15 14.74
CA ASP A 192 2.20 6.84 14.70
C ASP A 192 2.77 7.05 13.29
N ILE A 193 2.10 6.55 12.25
CA ILE A 193 2.52 6.76 10.86
C ILE A 193 2.58 8.26 10.53
N ALA A 194 1.57 9.03 10.89
CA ALA A 194 1.53 10.48 10.67
C ALA A 194 2.67 11.21 11.39
N SER A 195 3.08 10.75 12.57
CA SER A 195 4.20 11.35 13.32
C SER A 195 5.56 11.02 12.73
N LEU A 196 5.73 9.80 12.19
CA LEU A 196 7.02 9.24 11.77
C LEU A 196 7.32 9.44 10.28
N CYS A 197 6.29 9.47 9.42
CA CYS A 197 6.45 9.67 8.00
C CYS A 197 6.29 11.14 7.58
N ASP A 198 6.91 11.53 6.47
CA ASP A 198 6.75 12.85 5.87
C ASP A 198 5.62 12.89 4.84
N ALA A 199 5.34 11.75 4.22
CA ALA A 199 4.17 11.51 3.41
C ALA A 199 3.75 10.04 3.55
N PHE A 200 2.46 9.76 3.39
CA PHE A 200 1.94 8.40 3.25
C PHE A 200 0.63 8.42 2.49
N TYR A 201 0.17 7.28 2.03
CA TYR A 201 -1.20 7.21 1.57
C TYR A 201 -1.98 6.07 2.23
N ILE A 202 -3.28 6.29 2.36
CA ILE A 202 -4.26 5.31 2.85
C ILE A 202 -4.95 4.70 1.64
N GLY A 203 -4.71 3.42 1.39
CA GLY A 203 -5.27 2.71 0.26
C GLY A 203 -6.78 2.47 0.40
N GLY A 204 -7.55 2.94 -0.58
CA GLY A 204 -8.98 2.65 -0.69
C GLY A 204 -9.28 1.55 -1.69
N THR A 205 -8.57 1.49 -2.80
CA THR A 205 -8.82 0.56 -3.91
C THR A 205 -8.89 -0.91 -3.46
N LYS A 206 -8.02 -1.34 -2.56
CA LYS A 206 -8.02 -2.72 -2.03
C LYS A 206 -8.87 -2.89 -0.78
N VAL A 207 -9.37 -1.80 -0.19
CA VAL A 207 -10.12 -1.80 1.07
C VAL A 207 -11.50 -1.19 0.86
N GLY A 208 -12.27 -1.80 -0.04
CA GLY A 208 -13.69 -1.53 -0.22
C GLY A 208 -14.07 -0.36 -1.10
N ALA A 209 -13.15 0.42 -1.68
CA ALA A 209 -13.46 1.44 -2.66
C ALA A 209 -13.47 0.90 -4.09
N LEU A 210 -14.16 1.58 -5.02
CA LEU A 210 -14.04 1.31 -6.47
C LEU A 210 -12.65 1.67 -6.99
N CYS A 211 -12.12 2.77 -6.49
CA CYS A 211 -10.79 3.29 -6.77
C CYS A 211 -10.47 4.41 -5.77
N GLY A 212 -9.21 4.70 -5.59
CA GLY A 212 -8.78 5.87 -4.84
C GLY A 212 -7.81 5.56 -3.71
N GLU A 213 -6.92 6.53 -3.53
CA GLU A 213 -5.91 6.57 -2.49
C GLU A 213 -5.94 7.96 -1.84
N ALA A 214 -5.87 8.01 -0.51
CA ALA A 214 -5.79 9.28 0.23
C ALA A 214 -4.34 9.56 0.59
N VAL A 215 -3.71 10.48 -0.11
CA VAL A 215 -2.35 10.97 0.19
C VAL A 215 -2.43 11.94 1.35
N VAL A 216 -1.59 11.74 2.34
CA VAL A 216 -1.49 12.55 3.56
C VAL A 216 -0.08 13.11 3.70
N PHE A 217 0.04 14.42 3.79
CA PHE A 217 1.22 15.15 4.23
C PHE A 217 0.94 15.65 5.65
N PRO A 218 1.38 14.93 6.68
CA PRO A 218 0.82 15.08 8.03
C PRO A 218 1.23 16.36 8.76
N LYS A 219 2.34 17.00 8.31
CA LYS A 219 3.00 18.11 9.00
C LYS A 219 2.77 19.46 8.31
N ASN A 220 1.66 19.62 7.56
CA ASN A 220 1.43 20.76 6.66
C ASN A 220 2.63 20.98 5.72
N ASN A 221 3.13 19.89 5.18
CA ASN A 221 4.39 19.81 4.44
C ASN A 221 4.20 19.34 2.99
N ALA A 222 2.99 19.50 2.45
CA ALA A 222 2.77 19.22 1.03
C ALA A 222 3.71 20.07 0.16
N PRO A 223 4.33 19.47 -0.87
CA PRO A 223 5.19 20.20 -1.79
C PRO A 223 4.47 21.41 -2.39
N LYS A 224 5.21 22.50 -2.60
CA LYS A 224 4.66 23.71 -3.22
C LYS A 224 4.03 23.37 -4.56
N HIS A 225 2.79 23.78 -4.77
CA HIS A 225 2.03 23.50 -6.00
C HIS A 225 1.73 22.01 -6.25
N PHE A 226 1.67 21.18 -5.23
CA PHE A 226 1.36 19.74 -5.35
C PHE A 226 0.14 19.46 -6.25
N MET A 227 -0.93 20.26 -6.15
CA MET A 227 -2.11 20.13 -7.02
C MET A 227 -1.77 20.30 -8.51
N THR A 228 -0.73 21.07 -8.86
CA THR A 228 -0.27 21.22 -10.25
C THR A 228 0.40 19.93 -10.72
N THR A 229 1.22 19.30 -9.89
CA THR A 229 1.83 17.99 -10.17
C THR A 229 0.75 16.92 -10.30
N VAL A 230 -0.24 16.89 -9.39
CA VAL A 230 -1.43 16.01 -9.50
C VAL A 230 -2.12 16.18 -10.86
N LYS A 231 -2.26 17.44 -11.35
CA LYS A 231 -2.87 17.71 -12.66
C LYS A 231 -2.00 17.22 -13.82
N GLN A 232 -0.69 17.39 -13.74
CA GLN A 232 0.26 16.93 -14.76
C GLN A 232 0.25 15.42 -14.92
N HIS A 233 0.17 14.68 -13.81
CA HIS A 233 0.05 13.21 -13.79
C HIS A 233 -1.35 12.70 -14.15
N GLY A 234 -2.29 13.58 -14.54
CA GLY A 234 -3.67 13.19 -14.90
C GLY A 234 -4.51 12.71 -13.71
N ALA A 235 -4.03 12.90 -12.48
CA ALA A 235 -4.69 12.44 -11.26
C ALA A 235 -5.79 13.38 -10.77
N LEU A 236 -5.83 14.63 -11.23
CA LEU A 236 -6.82 15.61 -10.83
C LEU A 236 -8.10 15.48 -11.67
N ILE A 237 -9.04 14.70 -11.20
CA ILE A 237 -10.31 14.45 -11.90
C ILE A 237 -11.35 15.53 -11.64
N ALA A 238 -12.11 15.89 -12.69
CA ALA A 238 -13.12 16.95 -12.62
C ALA A 238 -14.23 16.64 -11.59
N LYS A 239 -14.66 15.37 -11.51
CA LYS A 239 -15.64 14.92 -10.52
C LYS A 239 -14.93 14.31 -9.29
N GLY A 240 -14.10 15.10 -8.61
CA GLY A 240 -13.32 14.68 -7.43
C GLY A 240 -14.16 14.08 -6.32
N ARG A 241 -15.45 14.50 -6.24
CA ARG A 241 -16.44 13.92 -5.32
C ARG A 241 -16.52 12.39 -5.36
N VAL A 242 -16.19 11.76 -6.50
CA VAL A 242 -16.23 10.29 -6.60
C VAL A 242 -15.24 9.62 -5.65
N LEU A 243 -14.11 10.27 -5.40
CA LEU A 243 -13.13 9.83 -4.41
C LEU A 243 -13.58 10.28 -3.00
N GLY A 244 -14.01 11.55 -2.85
CA GLY A 244 -14.44 12.10 -1.58
C GLY A 244 -15.58 11.31 -0.93
N VAL A 245 -16.63 10.98 -1.67
CA VAL A 245 -17.78 10.19 -1.17
C VAL A 245 -17.32 8.80 -0.69
N GLN A 246 -16.39 8.17 -1.39
CA GLN A 246 -15.87 6.85 -1.01
C GLN A 246 -15.10 6.91 0.31
N PHE A 247 -14.15 7.84 0.44
CA PHE A 247 -13.37 8.01 1.67
C PHE A 247 -14.22 8.55 2.81
N ASP A 248 -15.17 9.45 2.54
CA ASP A 248 -16.13 9.90 3.55
C ASP A 248 -16.93 8.73 4.14
N THR A 249 -17.36 7.80 3.29
CA THR A 249 -18.08 6.60 3.71
C THR A 249 -17.19 5.63 4.47
N LEU A 250 -15.96 5.38 3.96
CA LEU A 250 -15.01 4.46 4.61
C LEU A 250 -14.61 4.91 6.01
N PHE A 251 -14.49 6.23 6.24
CA PHE A 251 -14.14 6.78 7.53
C PHE A 251 -15.36 7.20 8.37
N THR A 252 -16.58 6.80 7.96
CA THR A 252 -17.79 6.90 8.79
C THR A 252 -17.95 5.60 9.56
N ASP A 253 -18.26 5.69 10.88
CA ASP A 253 -18.52 4.55 11.76
C ASP A 253 -17.41 3.46 11.70
N ASN A 254 -16.17 3.85 11.52
CA ASN A 254 -15.00 2.97 11.44
C ASN A 254 -15.07 1.89 10.34
N LEU A 255 -15.87 2.10 9.28
CA LEU A 255 -16.10 1.10 8.24
C LEU A 255 -14.79 0.57 7.63
N TYR A 256 -13.81 1.44 7.39
CA TYR A 256 -12.50 1.08 6.84
C TYR A 256 -11.81 -0.04 7.63
N PHE A 257 -11.80 0.07 8.96
CA PHE A 257 -11.20 -0.92 9.84
C PHE A 257 -12.09 -2.16 9.98
N GLU A 258 -13.41 -1.99 10.06
CA GLU A 258 -14.34 -3.11 10.24
C GLU A 258 -14.30 -4.07 9.04
N ILE A 259 -14.32 -3.56 7.81
CA ILE A 259 -14.24 -4.41 6.62
C ILE A 259 -12.84 -5.04 6.45
N SER A 260 -11.79 -4.36 6.90
CA SER A 260 -10.43 -4.90 6.89
C SER A 260 -10.27 -6.15 7.77
N LYS A 261 -10.99 -6.21 8.89
CA LYS A 261 -10.96 -7.37 9.79
C LYS A 261 -11.41 -8.66 9.10
N ASN A 262 -12.33 -8.58 8.13
CA ASN A 262 -12.78 -9.75 7.37
C ASN A 262 -11.64 -10.39 6.59
N ALA A 263 -10.80 -9.59 5.93
CA ALA A 263 -9.66 -10.09 5.17
C ALA A 263 -8.65 -10.83 6.07
N ILE A 264 -8.37 -10.29 7.26
CA ILE A 264 -7.45 -10.92 8.22
C ILE A 264 -8.06 -12.19 8.80
N LYS A 265 -9.30 -12.15 9.29
CA LYS A 265 -10.02 -13.32 9.82
C LYS A 265 -10.04 -14.48 8.82
N THR A 266 -10.36 -14.21 7.56
CA THR A 266 -10.42 -15.22 6.50
C THR A 266 -9.05 -15.75 6.14
N ALA A 267 -8.02 -14.90 6.11
CA ALA A 267 -6.63 -15.32 5.93
C ALA A 267 -6.16 -16.23 7.09
N ASP A 268 -6.44 -15.87 8.33
CA ASP A 268 -6.03 -16.65 9.49
C ASP A 268 -6.70 -18.01 9.55
N THR A 269 -8.01 -18.08 9.21
CA THR A 269 -8.72 -19.36 9.07
C THR A 269 -8.04 -20.25 8.02
N LEU A 270 -7.68 -19.68 6.87
CA LEU A 270 -7.00 -20.42 5.81
C LEU A 270 -5.58 -20.85 6.22
N LYS A 271 -4.80 -19.94 6.82
CA LYS A 271 -3.44 -20.23 7.31
C LYS A 271 -3.45 -21.36 8.34
N GLN A 272 -4.39 -21.35 9.26
CA GLN A 272 -4.53 -22.43 10.26
C GLN A 272 -4.78 -23.77 9.60
N ALA A 273 -5.74 -23.87 8.68
CA ALA A 273 -6.04 -25.10 7.96
C ALA A 273 -4.86 -25.60 7.11
N LEU A 274 -4.11 -24.69 6.48
CA LEU A 274 -2.90 -25.02 5.71
C LEU A 274 -1.79 -25.57 6.61
N LYS A 275 -1.58 -24.99 7.80
CA LYS A 275 -0.64 -25.50 8.80
C LYS A 275 -1.03 -26.91 9.26
N GLU A 276 -2.29 -27.16 9.54
CA GLU A 276 -2.82 -28.48 9.93
C GLU A 276 -2.67 -29.54 8.83
N LYS A 277 -2.77 -29.15 7.57
CA LYS A 277 -2.55 -30.02 6.39
C LYS A 277 -1.08 -30.20 6.03
N GLY A 278 -0.16 -29.50 6.71
CA GLY A 278 1.29 -29.66 6.51
C GLY A 278 1.85 -28.90 5.30
N TYR A 279 1.16 -27.85 4.81
CA TYR A 279 1.70 -26.99 3.74
C TYR A 279 2.91 -26.19 4.20
N THR A 280 3.86 -26.01 3.29
CA THR A 280 5.06 -25.21 3.54
C THR A 280 4.80 -23.75 3.16
N PHE A 281 4.93 -22.88 4.16
CA PHE A 281 4.87 -21.43 3.94
C PHE A 281 6.24 -20.92 3.50
N TYR A 282 6.26 -20.06 2.46
CA TYR A 282 7.48 -19.36 2.06
C TYR A 282 7.85 -18.28 3.07
N ILE A 283 6.84 -17.57 3.55
CA ILE A 283 6.97 -16.55 4.59
C ILE A 283 5.72 -16.57 5.49
N ASP A 284 5.89 -16.36 6.77
CA ASP A 284 4.78 -16.21 7.72
C ASP A 284 4.31 -14.74 7.69
N SER A 285 3.34 -14.48 6.83
CA SER A 285 2.74 -13.15 6.68
C SER A 285 1.60 -12.96 7.68
N PRO A 286 1.62 -11.90 8.50
CA PRO A 286 0.55 -11.63 9.45
C PRO A 286 -0.69 -10.95 8.83
N THR A 287 -0.71 -10.79 7.50
CA THR A 287 -1.77 -10.07 6.79
C THR A 287 -2.60 -10.97 5.87
N ASN A 288 -3.35 -10.36 4.96
CA ASN A 288 -4.25 -11.03 4.02
C ASN A 288 -3.55 -11.76 2.86
N GLN A 289 -2.24 -11.69 2.76
CA GLN A 289 -1.45 -12.35 1.73
C GLN A 289 -0.79 -13.62 2.29
N ILE A 290 -0.97 -14.75 1.64
CA ILE A 290 -0.49 -16.06 2.08
C ILE A 290 0.41 -16.63 0.99
N PHE A 291 1.64 -16.96 1.32
CA PHE A 291 2.65 -17.45 0.39
C PHE A 291 2.98 -18.91 0.66
N LEU A 292 2.75 -19.79 -0.32
CA LEU A 292 2.96 -21.22 -0.20
C LEU A 292 3.98 -21.70 -1.22
N VAL A 293 4.80 -22.66 -0.80
CA VAL A 293 5.68 -23.42 -1.70
C VAL A 293 4.94 -24.67 -2.13
N LEU A 294 4.68 -24.82 -3.42
CA LEU A 294 3.98 -25.98 -3.99
C LEU A 294 4.85 -26.70 -5.02
N GLU A 295 4.76 -28.04 -5.06
CA GLU A 295 5.26 -28.81 -6.20
C GLU A 295 4.52 -28.39 -7.48
N ASP A 296 5.24 -28.25 -8.58
CA ASP A 296 4.67 -27.78 -9.87
C ASP A 296 3.52 -28.68 -10.38
N GLU A 297 3.57 -29.99 -10.12
CA GLU A 297 2.48 -30.92 -10.47
C GLU A 297 1.24 -30.63 -9.61
N ARG A 298 1.41 -30.43 -8.30
CA ARG A 298 0.32 -30.07 -7.41
C ARG A 298 -0.29 -28.71 -7.78
N LEU A 299 0.51 -27.74 -8.15
CA LEU A 299 0.05 -26.45 -8.63
C LEU A 299 -0.83 -26.58 -9.87
N LYS A 300 -0.44 -27.37 -10.86
CA LYS A 300 -1.25 -27.62 -12.07
C LYS A 300 -2.63 -28.23 -11.77
N GLU A 301 -2.71 -29.11 -10.75
CA GLU A 301 -3.99 -29.66 -10.29
C GLU A 301 -4.85 -28.60 -9.61
N LEU A 302 -4.24 -27.76 -8.77
CA LEU A 302 -4.90 -26.69 -8.03
C LEU A 302 -5.49 -25.65 -8.98
N GLU A 303 -4.72 -25.22 -9.99
CA GLU A 303 -5.13 -24.23 -11.00
C GLU A 303 -6.35 -24.63 -11.83
N GLN A 304 -6.71 -25.92 -11.87
CA GLN A 304 -7.96 -26.39 -12.52
C GLN A 304 -9.21 -25.96 -11.74
N LYS A 305 -9.07 -25.65 -10.45
CA LYS A 305 -10.19 -25.36 -9.54
C LYS A 305 -10.10 -23.98 -8.88
N VAL A 306 -8.88 -23.48 -8.69
CA VAL A 306 -8.59 -22.25 -7.97
C VAL A 306 -7.64 -21.39 -8.79
N ALA A 307 -7.99 -20.15 -9.01
CA ALA A 307 -7.08 -19.14 -9.55
C ALA A 307 -6.18 -18.62 -8.42
N VAL A 308 -4.87 -18.69 -8.63
CA VAL A 308 -3.83 -18.25 -7.70
C VAL A 308 -2.83 -17.32 -8.39
N SER A 309 -2.09 -16.54 -7.64
CA SER A 309 -1.03 -15.69 -8.20
C SER A 309 0.31 -16.43 -8.16
N PHE A 310 0.98 -16.56 -9.32
CA PHE A 310 2.40 -16.92 -9.37
C PHE A 310 3.21 -15.84 -8.65
N TRP A 311 4.16 -16.26 -7.82
CA TRP A 311 5.06 -15.32 -7.15
C TRP A 311 6.48 -15.43 -7.71
N GLU A 312 7.15 -16.55 -7.46
CA GLU A 312 8.49 -16.85 -7.99
C GLU A 312 8.75 -18.36 -7.99
N LYS A 313 9.83 -18.79 -8.64
CA LYS A 313 10.29 -20.17 -8.54
C LYS A 313 11.13 -20.34 -7.26
N ALA A 314 10.80 -21.36 -6.46
CA ALA A 314 11.60 -21.74 -5.31
C ALA A 314 12.83 -22.58 -5.74
N ASP A 315 12.60 -23.48 -6.69
CA ASP A 315 13.62 -24.32 -7.34
C ASP A 315 13.05 -24.87 -8.67
N ASP A 316 13.74 -25.84 -9.28
CA ASP A 316 13.35 -26.43 -10.58
C ASP A 316 11.98 -27.13 -10.56
N ASN A 317 11.50 -27.58 -9.41
CA ASN A 317 10.27 -28.36 -9.26
C ASN A 317 9.22 -27.72 -8.37
N HIS A 318 9.53 -26.59 -7.73
CA HIS A 318 8.63 -25.92 -6.81
C HIS A 318 8.41 -24.46 -7.20
N THR A 319 7.17 -24.05 -7.08
CA THR A 319 6.72 -22.67 -7.31
C THR A 319 6.15 -22.08 -6.03
N ILE A 320 6.53 -20.85 -5.74
CA ILE A 320 5.89 -20.04 -4.71
C ILE A 320 4.67 -19.39 -5.33
N ILE A 321 3.51 -19.59 -4.70
CA ILE A 321 2.26 -18.93 -5.06
C ILE A 321 1.81 -17.99 -3.96
N ARG A 322 1.01 -17.00 -4.33
CA ARG A 322 0.30 -16.16 -3.38
C ARG A 322 -1.21 -16.42 -3.48
N LEU A 323 -1.84 -16.58 -2.32
CA LEU A 323 -3.28 -16.47 -2.13
C LEU A 323 -3.57 -15.15 -1.41
N ALA A 324 -4.59 -14.42 -1.85
CA ALA A 324 -5.00 -13.17 -1.21
C ALA A 324 -6.48 -13.24 -0.81
N THR A 325 -6.76 -12.89 0.45
CA THR A 325 -8.13 -12.62 0.91
C THR A 325 -8.41 -11.12 0.86
N SER A 326 -9.67 -10.73 0.83
CA SER A 326 -10.10 -9.34 0.76
C SER A 326 -11.19 -9.02 1.78
N TRP A 327 -11.54 -7.76 1.86
CA TRP A 327 -12.68 -7.28 2.66
C TRP A 327 -14.00 -7.98 2.27
N ALA A 328 -14.11 -8.53 1.06
CA ALA A 328 -15.31 -9.17 0.52
C ALA A 328 -15.23 -10.69 0.49
N THR A 329 -14.10 -11.30 0.85
CA THR A 329 -13.93 -12.77 0.85
C THR A 329 -14.95 -13.42 1.77
N LYS A 330 -15.67 -14.44 1.27
CA LYS A 330 -16.72 -15.16 2.00
C LYS A 330 -16.16 -16.36 2.73
N GLU A 331 -16.73 -16.66 3.91
CA GLU A 331 -16.34 -17.84 4.69
C GLU A 331 -16.59 -19.16 3.92
N GLU A 332 -17.60 -19.20 3.05
CA GLU A 332 -17.90 -20.35 2.20
C GLU A 332 -16.81 -20.60 1.16
N GLU A 333 -16.20 -19.55 0.63
CA GLU A 333 -15.09 -19.65 -0.32
C GLU A 333 -13.83 -20.20 0.37
N ILE A 334 -13.56 -19.78 1.60
CA ILE A 334 -12.46 -20.31 2.41
C ILE A 334 -12.68 -21.80 2.72
N LYS A 335 -13.89 -22.20 3.11
CA LYS A 335 -14.22 -23.62 3.37
C LYS A 335 -14.03 -24.46 2.12
N ALA A 336 -14.54 -23.99 0.96
CA ALA A 336 -14.39 -24.68 -0.31
C ALA A 336 -12.91 -24.77 -0.75
N LEU A 337 -12.10 -23.72 -0.51
CA LEU A 337 -10.67 -23.75 -0.78
C LEU A 337 -9.95 -24.77 0.11
N ILE A 338 -10.25 -24.81 1.40
CA ILE A 338 -9.69 -25.78 2.35
C ILE A 338 -10.00 -27.24 1.96
N GLU A 339 -11.17 -27.51 1.37
CA GLU A 339 -11.53 -28.85 0.88
C GLU A 339 -10.74 -29.26 -0.36
N ILE A 340 -10.30 -28.29 -1.21
CA ILE A 340 -9.52 -28.52 -2.42
C ILE A 340 -8.04 -28.73 -2.10
N LEU A 341 -7.52 -27.96 -1.15
CA LEU A 341 -6.15 -28.05 -0.67
C LEU A 341 -5.93 -29.26 0.22
#